data_7316d74b3c9b087cc991ce75d6aae3d2
#
_entry.id   7316d74b3c9b087cc991ce75d6aae3d2
#
_cell.length_a   1.000
_cell.length_b   1.000
_cell.length_c   1.000
_cell.angle_alpha   90.00
_cell.angle_beta   90.00
_cell.angle_gamma   90.00
#
_symmetry.space_group_name_H-M   'P 1'
#
loop_
_entity.id
_entity.type
_entity.pdbx_description
1 polymer ?
#
loop_
_entity_poly.entity_id
_entity_poly.type
_entity_poly.pdbx_seq_one_letter_code
_entity_poly.pdbx_strand_id
1 'polypeptide(L)'
;HLRTEFIGTHEIKLTWRAVEDPLEPTATPEKYIVYTRIGNGAFDSGTLVSDTSYTKSIIHDSIYSFKVTAVNSGGESFPSETVSLCRCSQEKGTVMVINGFDRISAPDSFEIDTLMAGFDTRKDFGVPYLYDISFIGEQYEFRRNIPWIDDDAPGFGASRADYETRIIAGNTFDYPYIHGRAITNAGYSFLSASDEAVTDQLVALNDYRIVDLILGKEKQVKIGRGVTD
;
A
#
# COMPACT_ATOMS: atom_id res chain seq x y z
N HIS A 1 -8.84 4.11 -5.51
CA HIS A 1 -8.91 5.52 -5.96
C HIS A 1 -8.21 6.49 -4.98
N LEU A 2 -7.36 5.92 -4.12
CA LEU A 2 -6.61 6.70 -3.13
C LEU A 2 -5.47 7.45 -3.81
N ARG A 3 -5.31 8.75 -3.51
CA ARG A 3 -4.25 9.57 -4.07
C ARG A 3 -3.80 10.67 -3.12
N THR A 4 -2.59 11.12 -3.33
CA THR A 4 -1.96 12.19 -2.57
C THR A 4 -1.63 13.37 -3.46
N GLU A 5 -1.70 14.57 -2.91
CA GLU A 5 -1.28 15.81 -3.58
C GLU A 5 -0.63 16.79 -2.59
N PHE A 6 0.31 17.58 -3.06
CA PHE A 6 0.82 18.72 -2.32
C PHE A 6 -0.10 19.93 -2.53
N ILE A 7 -0.63 20.49 -1.43
CA ILE A 7 -1.47 21.69 -1.48
C ILE A 7 -0.76 22.94 -0.96
N GLY A 8 0.50 22.83 -0.64
CA GLY A 8 1.34 23.90 -0.15
C GLY A 8 2.73 23.39 0.15
N THR A 9 3.53 24.22 0.81
CA THR A 9 4.91 23.85 1.16
C THR A 9 4.95 22.79 2.26
N HIS A 10 4.03 22.88 3.23
CA HIS A 10 4.00 22.02 4.41
C HIS A 10 2.68 21.29 4.59
N GLU A 11 1.88 21.22 3.55
CA GLU A 11 0.58 20.55 3.61
C GLU A 11 0.37 19.62 2.44
N ILE A 12 -0.29 18.51 2.74
CA ILE A 12 -0.75 17.52 1.77
C ILE A 12 -2.24 17.33 1.88
N LYS A 13 -2.82 16.88 0.79
CA LYS A 13 -4.18 16.37 0.78
C LYS A 13 -4.18 14.93 0.31
N LEU A 14 -4.86 14.10 1.06
CA LEU A 14 -5.23 12.75 0.71
C LEU A 14 -6.68 12.79 0.22
N THR A 15 -6.98 12.09 -0.87
CA THR A 15 -8.34 12.01 -1.41
C THR A 15 -8.62 10.59 -1.84
N TRP A 16 -9.84 10.13 -1.61
CA TRP A 16 -10.32 8.81 -2.02
C TRP A 16 -11.75 8.90 -2.54
N ARG A 17 -12.26 7.82 -3.06
CA ARG A 17 -13.64 7.69 -3.50
C ARG A 17 -14.40 6.82 -2.53
N ALA A 18 -15.60 7.22 -2.16
CA ALA A 18 -16.54 6.35 -1.50
C ALA A 18 -16.92 5.21 -2.46
N VAL A 19 -16.86 3.98 -1.99
CA VAL A 19 -17.30 2.81 -2.74
C VAL A 19 -18.44 2.18 -1.96
N GLU A 20 -19.55 1.95 -2.63
CA GLU A 20 -20.69 1.20 -2.11
C GLU A 20 -20.74 -0.13 -2.84
N ASP A 21 -20.87 -1.22 -2.09
CA ASP A 21 -21.12 -2.52 -2.67
C ASP A 21 -22.63 -2.64 -2.97
N PRO A 22 -23.06 -2.73 -4.23
CA PRO A 22 -24.47 -2.86 -4.55
C PRO A 22 -25.09 -4.17 -4.06
N LEU A 23 -24.27 -5.17 -3.72
CA LEU A 23 -24.72 -6.45 -3.16
C LEU A 23 -24.84 -6.41 -1.64
N GLU A 24 -24.26 -5.40 -0.97
CA GLU A 24 -24.26 -5.23 0.48
C GLU A 24 -24.59 -3.78 0.86
N PRO A 25 -25.88 -3.36 0.73
CA PRO A 25 -26.29 -1.99 1.01
C PRO A 25 -26.05 -1.56 2.48
N THR A 26 -25.92 -2.53 3.39
CA THR A 26 -25.64 -2.25 4.79
C THR A 26 -24.19 -1.88 5.04
N ALA A 27 -23.31 -2.07 4.06
CA ALA A 27 -21.90 -1.69 4.11
C ALA A 27 -21.63 -0.25 3.66
N THR A 28 -22.67 0.57 3.45
CA THR A 28 -22.50 1.98 3.06
C THR A 28 -21.66 2.73 4.09
N PRO A 29 -20.57 3.40 3.65
CA PRO A 29 -19.72 4.16 4.55
C PRO A 29 -20.42 5.37 5.12
N GLU A 30 -20.35 5.56 6.44
CA GLU A 30 -20.82 6.77 7.13
C GLU A 30 -19.67 7.74 7.41
N LYS A 31 -18.48 7.19 7.70
CA LYS A 31 -17.25 7.92 8.01
C LYS A 31 -16.05 7.12 7.57
N TYR A 32 -14.88 7.71 7.73
CA TYR A 32 -13.59 7.07 7.40
C TYR A 32 -12.60 7.27 8.55
N ILE A 33 -11.67 6.35 8.69
CA ILE A 33 -10.50 6.53 9.55
C ILE A 33 -9.26 6.59 8.66
N VAL A 34 -8.49 7.65 8.81
CA VAL A 34 -7.20 7.82 8.13
C VAL A 34 -6.09 7.47 9.10
N TYR A 35 -5.37 6.43 8.81
CA TYR A 35 -4.19 6.02 9.55
C TYR A 35 -2.95 6.64 8.92
N THR A 36 -2.08 7.19 9.76
CA THR A 36 -0.81 7.82 9.33
C THR A 36 0.36 7.08 9.94
N ARG A 37 1.40 6.91 9.14
CA ARG A 37 2.71 6.42 9.57
C ARG A 37 3.79 7.38 9.10
N ILE A 38 4.81 7.61 9.92
CA ILE A 38 6.00 8.38 9.58
C ILE A 38 7.21 7.41 9.57
N GLY A 39 7.93 7.40 8.46
CA GLY A 39 9.05 6.50 8.26
C GLY A 39 8.62 5.03 8.26
N ASN A 40 9.41 4.18 8.91
CA ASN A 40 9.17 2.73 9.02
C ASN A 40 8.51 2.30 10.34
N GLY A 41 7.94 3.24 11.09
CA GLY A 41 7.23 2.95 12.34
C GLY A 41 5.87 2.28 12.11
N ALA A 42 5.13 2.09 13.19
CA ALA A 42 3.75 1.64 13.12
C ALA A 42 2.81 2.76 12.65
N PHE A 43 1.64 2.39 12.13
CA PHE A 43 0.55 3.33 11.91
C PHE A 43 0.01 3.81 13.27
N ASP A 44 -0.45 5.06 13.29
CA ASP A 44 -1.10 5.65 14.46
C ASP A 44 -2.49 5.02 14.72
N SER A 45 -3.19 5.51 15.73
CA SER A 45 -4.54 5.05 16.07
C SER A 45 -5.64 5.56 15.13
N GLY A 46 -5.27 6.30 14.09
CA GLY A 46 -6.17 6.83 13.10
C GLY A 46 -6.89 8.12 13.48
N THR A 47 -7.31 8.84 12.46
CA THR A 47 -8.11 10.07 12.58
C THR A 47 -9.45 9.86 11.91
N LEU A 48 -10.55 10.03 12.65
CA LEU A 48 -11.91 9.90 12.10
C LEU A 48 -12.27 11.15 11.30
N VAL A 49 -12.74 10.95 10.07
CA VAL A 49 -13.18 12.00 9.15
C VAL A 49 -14.53 11.67 8.52
N SER A 50 -15.31 12.69 8.17
CA SER A 50 -16.62 12.51 7.54
C SER A 50 -16.59 12.68 6.03
N ASP A 51 -15.55 13.32 5.52
CA ASP A 51 -15.36 13.57 4.07
C ASP A 51 -14.47 12.51 3.43
N THR A 52 -14.46 12.46 2.11
CA THR A 52 -13.56 11.63 1.31
C THR A 52 -12.23 12.33 1.01
N SER A 53 -11.82 13.22 1.88
CA SER A 53 -10.52 13.88 1.82
C SER A 53 -9.99 14.21 3.22
N TYR A 54 -8.67 14.27 3.33
CA TYR A 54 -7.96 14.58 4.56
C TYR A 54 -6.75 15.45 4.27
N THR A 55 -6.63 16.55 5.00
CA THR A 55 -5.46 17.45 4.90
C THR A 55 -4.59 17.28 6.14
N LYS A 56 -3.28 17.24 5.92
CA LYS A 56 -2.30 17.09 7.00
C LYS A 56 -1.07 17.94 6.76
N SER A 57 -0.61 18.61 7.81
CA SER A 57 0.70 19.24 7.81
C SER A 57 1.80 18.19 7.87
N ILE A 58 2.84 18.39 7.09
CA ILE A 58 4.01 17.49 6.99
C ILE A 58 5.31 18.23 7.31
N ILE A 59 6.28 17.44 7.72
CA ILE A 59 7.68 17.87 7.89
C ILE A 59 8.43 17.41 6.65
N HIS A 60 9.22 18.30 6.06
CA HIS A 60 10.09 17.96 4.94
C HIS A 60 11.06 16.84 5.29
N ASP A 61 11.53 16.14 4.28
CA ASP A 61 12.50 15.04 4.38
C ASP A 61 12.00 13.85 5.23
N SER A 62 10.69 13.79 5.45
CA SER A 62 10.04 12.67 6.15
C SER A 62 9.02 12.00 5.25
N ILE A 63 9.10 10.68 5.14
CA ILE A 63 8.12 9.90 4.38
C ILE A 63 6.89 9.67 5.25
N TYR A 64 5.74 10.07 4.74
CA TYR A 64 4.44 9.79 5.32
C TYR A 64 3.76 8.70 4.52
N SER A 65 3.14 7.75 5.22
CA SER A 65 2.31 6.71 4.62
C SER A 65 0.90 6.77 5.19
N PHE A 66 -0.08 6.50 4.35
CA PHE A 66 -1.49 6.57 4.72
C PHE A 66 -2.23 5.34 4.22
N LYS A 67 -3.19 4.89 5.00
CA LYS A 67 -4.24 3.95 4.62
C LYS A 67 -5.57 4.45 5.17
N VAL A 68 -6.66 4.09 4.53
CA VAL A 68 -8.00 4.56 4.88
C VAL A 68 -8.91 3.36 5.07
N THR A 69 -9.74 3.38 6.10
CA THR A 69 -10.84 2.44 6.31
C THR A 69 -12.16 3.17 6.25
N ALA A 70 -13.22 2.47 5.88
CA ALA A 70 -14.58 2.95 5.98
C ALA A 70 -15.21 2.48 7.28
N VAL A 71 -16.09 3.29 7.85
CA VAL A 71 -16.76 3.00 9.12
C VAL A 71 -18.25 3.26 9.00
N ASN A 72 -19.06 2.37 9.53
CA ASN A 72 -20.48 2.53 9.74
C ASN A 72 -20.92 1.89 11.07
N SER A 73 -22.22 1.80 11.31
CA SER A 73 -22.79 1.19 12.52
C SER A 73 -22.45 -0.31 12.67
N GLY A 74 -22.09 -0.99 11.60
CA GLY A 74 -21.69 -2.40 11.57
C GLY A 74 -20.23 -2.64 11.94
N GLY A 75 -19.38 -1.61 11.87
CA GLY A 75 -17.96 -1.71 12.20
C GLY A 75 -17.04 -0.96 11.24
N GLU A 76 -15.80 -1.40 11.19
CA GLU A 76 -14.72 -0.85 10.38
C GLU A 76 -14.36 -1.85 9.25
N SER A 77 -14.17 -1.32 8.05
CA SER A 77 -13.77 -2.11 6.89
C SER A 77 -12.31 -2.53 6.95
N PHE A 78 -11.92 -3.46 6.08
CA PHE A 78 -10.52 -3.62 5.73
C PHE A 78 -9.92 -2.32 5.21
N PRO A 79 -8.61 -2.09 5.42
CA PRO A 79 -7.96 -0.87 4.96
C PRO A 79 -7.82 -0.85 3.43
N SER A 80 -7.73 0.36 2.90
CA SER A 80 -7.23 0.58 1.54
C SER A 80 -5.79 0.12 1.40
N GLU A 81 -5.31 0.05 0.17
CA GLU A 81 -3.87 0.02 -0.06
C GLU A 81 -3.15 1.20 0.62
N THR A 82 -1.85 1.06 0.84
CA THR A 82 -1.04 2.11 1.42
C THR A 82 -0.48 3.01 0.33
N VAL A 83 -0.72 4.32 0.45
CA VAL A 83 -0.03 5.35 -0.34
C VAL A 83 0.99 6.06 0.53
N SER A 84 2.05 6.56 -0.10
CA SER A 84 3.12 7.27 0.61
C SER A 84 3.52 8.54 -0.14
N LEU A 85 4.13 9.47 0.57
CA LEU A 85 4.67 10.70 0.00
C LEU A 85 5.85 11.23 0.81
N CYS A 86 6.65 12.06 0.19
CA CYS A 86 7.65 12.87 0.86
C CYS A 86 7.88 14.17 0.09
N ARG A 87 7.94 15.30 0.81
CA ARG A 87 8.43 16.56 0.29
C ARG A 87 9.85 16.78 0.76
N CYS A 88 10.80 16.81 -0.16
CA CYS A 88 12.17 17.12 0.16
C CYS A 88 12.38 18.63 0.31
N SER A 89 13.20 19.04 1.27
CA SER A 89 13.55 20.46 1.48
C SER A 89 14.35 21.04 0.31
N GLN A 90 15.13 20.18 -0.36
CA GLN A 90 15.85 20.49 -1.59
C GLN A 90 15.54 19.41 -2.62
N GLU A 91 14.55 19.65 -3.47
CA GLU A 91 14.08 18.67 -4.44
C GLU A 91 14.60 18.95 -5.85
N LYS A 92 14.95 17.90 -6.57
CA LYS A 92 15.24 17.91 -8.01
C LYS A 92 13.97 17.90 -8.87
N GLY A 93 12.84 17.68 -8.25
CA GLY A 93 11.53 17.53 -8.85
C GLY A 93 10.68 16.53 -8.08
N THR A 94 9.46 16.29 -8.56
CA THR A 94 8.51 15.35 -7.94
C THR A 94 8.28 14.15 -8.85
N VAL A 95 8.34 12.96 -8.29
CA VAL A 95 8.01 11.68 -8.94
C VAL A 95 6.59 11.29 -8.55
N MET A 96 5.79 10.82 -9.51
CA MET A 96 4.53 10.15 -9.22
C MET A 96 4.77 8.64 -9.14
N VAL A 97 4.46 8.05 -8.00
CA VAL A 97 4.48 6.60 -7.78
C VAL A 97 3.06 6.07 -7.93
N ILE A 98 2.85 5.16 -8.85
CA ILE A 98 1.56 4.51 -9.05
C ILE A 98 1.64 3.12 -8.46
N ASN A 99 0.82 2.86 -7.45
CA ASN A 99 0.67 1.52 -6.91
C ASN A 99 -0.36 0.76 -7.73
N GLY A 100 0.12 -0.08 -8.63
CA GLY A 100 -0.67 -0.98 -9.46
C GLY A 100 -0.62 -2.41 -8.94
N PHE A 101 -0.24 -2.61 -7.70
CA PHE A 101 -0.28 -3.90 -7.03
C PHE A 101 -1.46 -3.94 -6.08
N ASP A 102 -2.51 -4.65 -6.46
CA ASP A 102 -3.85 -4.61 -5.85
C ASP A 102 -3.95 -5.34 -4.51
N ARG A 103 -2.91 -5.31 -3.72
CA ARG A 103 -2.98 -5.77 -2.33
C ARG A 103 -3.30 -4.62 -1.39
N ILE A 104 -4.28 -4.87 -0.57
CA ILE A 104 -4.84 -3.84 0.31
C ILE A 104 -3.97 -3.67 1.54
N SER A 105 -3.60 -4.74 2.22
CA SER A 105 -2.69 -4.70 3.35
C SER A 105 -1.88 -6.00 3.45
N ALA A 106 -0.73 -5.91 4.09
CA ALA A 106 0.06 -7.05 4.47
C ALA A 106 -0.14 -7.33 5.96
N PRO A 107 -0.08 -8.60 6.38
CA PRO A 107 -0.02 -8.92 7.80
C PRO A 107 1.27 -8.37 8.43
N ASP A 108 1.26 -8.18 9.74
CA ASP A 108 2.48 -7.83 10.49
C ASP A 108 3.58 -8.86 10.20
N SER A 109 4.78 -8.38 9.98
CA SER A 109 5.91 -9.25 9.76
C SER A 109 6.70 -9.48 11.06
N PHE A 110 7.33 -10.63 11.15
CA PHE A 110 8.30 -10.92 12.19
C PHE A 110 9.57 -11.54 11.63
N GLU A 111 10.67 -11.37 12.34
CA GLU A 111 11.94 -12.02 12.06
C GLU A 111 12.54 -12.46 13.38
N ILE A 112 12.88 -13.74 13.49
CA ILE A 112 13.53 -14.33 14.66
C ILE A 112 14.89 -14.82 14.22
N ASP A 113 15.92 -14.09 14.64
CA ASP A 113 17.30 -14.31 14.22
C ASP A 113 17.48 -14.43 12.70
N THR A 114 18.38 -15.23 12.20
CA THR A 114 18.63 -15.44 10.77
C THR A 114 17.97 -16.70 10.20
N LEU A 115 17.18 -17.39 10.97
CA LEU A 115 16.66 -18.72 10.64
C LEU A 115 15.18 -18.74 10.30
N MET A 116 14.42 -17.81 10.84
CA MET A 116 12.98 -17.79 10.69
C MET A 116 12.46 -16.37 10.49
N ALA A 117 11.64 -16.18 9.48
CA ALA A 117 10.90 -14.96 9.24
C ALA A 117 9.50 -15.30 8.74
N GLY A 118 8.54 -14.41 8.89
CA GLY A 118 7.19 -14.67 8.44
C GLY A 118 6.23 -13.51 8.70
N PHE A 119 4.94 -13.81 8.67
CA PHE A 119 3.88 -12.84 8.90
C PHE A 119 3.01 -13.27 10.09
N ASP A 120 2.73 -12.34 10.99
CA ASP A 120 1.81 -12.57 12.11
C ASP A 120 0.37 -12.29 11.68
N THR A 121 -0.28 -13.31 11.16
CA THR A 121 -1.66 -13.23 10.68
C THR A 121 -2.70 -13.18 11.80
N ARG A 122 -2.31 -13.31 13.06
CA ARG A 122 -3.25 -13.26 14.19
C ARG A 122 -3.80 -11.87 14.45
N LYS A 123 -3.05 -10.83 14.06
CA LYS A 123 -3.45 -9.43 14.22
C LYS A 123 -4.06 -8.84 12.96
N ASP A 124 -3.50 -9.21 11.82
CA ASP A 124 -3.95 -8.75 10.50
C ASP A 124 -3.66 -9.86 9.49
N PHE A 125 -4.69 -10.41 8.88
CA PHE A 125 -4.52 -11.44 7.85
C PHE A 125 -3.97 -10.89 6.54
N GLY A 126 -3.94 -9.56 6.39
CA GLY A 126 -3.80 -8.96 5.09
C GLY A 126 -5.02 -9.23 4.21
N VAL A 127 -5.22 -8.41 3.21
CA VAL A 127 -6.34 -8.56 2.28
C VAL A 127 -5.80 -8.70 0.87
N PRO A 128 -5.76 -9.92 0.31
CA PRO A 128 -5.36 -10.12 -1.07
C PRO A 128 -6.46 -9.63 -2.00
N TYR A 129 -6.05 -9.09 -3.15
CA TYR A 129 -6.97 -8.86 -4.24
C TYR A 129 -7.52 -10.19 -4.77
N LEU A 130 -8.79 -10.21 -5.22
CA LEU A 130 -9.48 -11.44 -5.63
C LEU A 130 -8.73 -12.27 -6.67
N TYR A 131 -7.97 -11.64 -7.53
CA TYR A 131 -7.21 -12.30 -8.59
C TYR A 131 -5.75 -12.57 -8.24
N ASP A 132 -5.29 -12.11 -7.08
CA ASP A 132 -3.94 -12.40 -6.60
C ASP A 132 -3.96 -13.62 -5.67
N ILE A 133 -3.86 -14.80 -6.25
CA ILE A 133 -3.82 -16.06 -5.52
C ILE A 133 -2.45 -16.36 -4.90
N SER A 134 -1.45 -15.53 -5.13
CA SER A 134 -0.10 -15.75 -4.58
C SER A 134 -0.01 -15.53 -3.08
N PHE A 135 -1.01 -14.91 -2.48
CA PHE A 135 -1.16 -14.74 -1.06
C PHE A 135 -2.53 -15.22 -0.59
N ILE A 136 -2.56 -16.22 0.22
CA ILE A 136 -3.79 -16.82 0.72
C ILE A 136 -4.00 -16.63 2.23
N GLY A 137 -3.30 -15.67 2.83
CA GLY A 137 -3.53 -15.24 4.20
C GLY A 137 -2.90 -16.12 5.29
N GLU A 138 -2.58 -17.37 5.00
CA GLU A 138 -2.07 -18.32 6.00
C GLU A 138 -0.58 -18.63 5.85
N GLN A 139 0.08 -18.07 4.88
CA GLN A 139 1.51 -18.19 4.72
C GLN A 139 2.21 -17.21 5.66
N TYR A 140 2.63 -17.65 6.80
CA TYR A 140 3.06 -16.78 7.88
C TYR A 140 4.48 -17.03 8.38
N GLU A 141 5.17 -18.05 7.88
CA GLU A 141 6.57 -18.25 8.22
C GLU A 141 7.37 -18.91 7.11
N PHE A 142 8.65 -18.58 7.07
CA PHE A 142 9.63 -19.15 6.17
C PHE A 142 10.79 -19.64 7.02
N ARG A 143 11.02 -20.95 7.02
CA ARG A 143 12.15 -21.56 7.74
C ARG A 143 13.16 -22.11 6.76
N ARG A 144 14.37 -21.63 6.88
CA ARG A 144 15.45 -21.97 5.98
C ARG A 144 15.84 -23.46 5.99
N ASN A 145 15.65 -24.12 7.11
CA ASN A 145 15.97 -25.53 7.30
C ASN A 145 14.82 -26.50 6.96
N ILE A 146 13.69 -25.98 6.48
CA ILE A 146 12.59 -26.82 6.02
C ILE A 146 12.78 -27.11 4.53
N PRO A 147 12.71 -28.38 4.10
CA PRO A 147 12.80 -28.73 2.70
C PRO A 147 11.67 -28.09 1.88
N TRP A 148 12.02 -27.77 0.63
CA TRP A 148 11.03 -27.39 -0.36
C TRP A 148 10.01 -28.51 -0.54
N ILE A 149 8.74 -28.20 -0.49
CA ILE A 149 7.64 -29.18 -0.63
C ILE A 149 7.03 -29.04 -2.03
N ASP A 150 6.43 -27.90 -2.29
CA ASP A 150 5.65 -27.64 -3.49
C ASP A 150 5.49 -26.12 -3.67
N ASP A 151 5.68 -25.61 -4.87
CA ASP A 151 5.48 -24.18 -5.14
C ASP A 151 4.01 -23.78 -5.29
N ASP A 152 3.12 -24.76 -5.41
CA ASP A 152 1.66 -24.53 -5.40
C ASP A 152 1.05 -24.61 -3.99
N ALA A 153 1.79 -25.16 -3.02
CA ALA A 153 1.32 -25.24 -1.65
C ALA A 153 1.71 -23.99 -0.86
N PRO A 154 0.76 -23.21 -0.38
CA PRO A 154 1.04 -22.05 0.44
C PRO A 154 1.44 -22.43 1.85
N GLY A 155 2.10 -21.51 2.55
CA GLY A 155 2.38 -21.63 3.95
C GLY A 155 3.77 -22.14 4.26
N PHE A 156 3.92 -22.62 5.46
CA PHE A 156 5.16 -23.01 6.06
C PHE A 156 5.84 -24.17 5.32
N GLY A 157 7.12 -24.02 5.03
CA GLY A 157 7.89 -25.03 4.30
C GLY A 157 7.45 -25.20 2.85
N ALA A 158 6.52 -24.41 2.40
CA ALA A 158 6.01 -24.41 1.06
C ALA A 158 6.57 -23.26 0.26
N SER A 159 6.32 -23.28 -1.04
CA SER A 159 6.76 -22.27 -1.95
C SER A 159 8.27 -22.00 -1.79
N ARG A 160 8.70 -20.84 -1.68
CA ARG A 160 10.13 -20.46 -1.66
C ARG A 160 10.72 -20.33 -0.26
N ALA A 161 10.16 -21.03 0.73
CA ALA A 161 10.63 -20.94 2.11
C ALA A 161 12.15 -21.18 2.25
N ASP A 162 12.71 -22.10 1.47
CA ASP A 162 14.15 -22.39 1.50
C ASP A 162 15.03 -21.27 0.92
N TYR A 163 14.45 -20.39 0.12
CA TYR A 163 15.16 -19.26 -0.49
C TYR A 163 15.01 -17.96 0.30
N GLU A 164 14.01 -17.88 1.16
CA GLU A 164 13.77 -16.71 1.99
C GLU A 164 14.55 -16.83 3.29
N THR A 165 15.47 -15.93 3.52
CA THR A 165 16.27 -15.89 4.74
C THR A 165 15.80 -14.84 5.72
N ARG A 166 14.97 -13.90 5.24
CA ARG A 166 14.35 -12.83 6.00
C ARG A 166 13.20 -12.26 5.18
N ILE A 167 12.33 -11.50 5.82
CA ILE A 167 11.30 -10.74 5.12
C ILE A 167 11.95 -9.62 4.33
N ILE A 168 11.72 -9.62 3.02
CA ILE A 168 12.18 -8.57 2.12
C ILE A 168 11.05 -7.57 1.87
N ALA A 169 11.41 -6.39 1.37
CA ALA A 169 10.47 -5.30 1.13
C ALA A 169 9.25 -5.70 0.29
N GLY A 170 9.45 -6.53 -0.74
CA GLY A 170 8.36 -7.00 -1.58
C GLY A 170 7.35 -7.90 -0.87
N ASN A 171 7.72 -8.49 0.24
CA ASN A 171 6.83 -9.34 1.02
C ASN A 171 5.93 -8.55 1.98
N THR A 172 6.27 -7.33 2.26
CA THR A 172 5.48 -6.46 3.13
C THR A 172 4.37 -5.71 2.39
N PHE A 173 4.36 -5.77 1.07
CA PHE A 173 3.43 -5.04 0.19
C PHE A 173 3.40 -3.52 0.40
N ASP A 174 4.43 -2.98 1.00
CA ASP A 174 4.60 -1.55 1.30
C ASP A 174 5.47 -0.87 0.24
N TYR A 175 5.14 -1.13 -1.00
CA TYR A 175 5.93 -0.70 -2.14
C TYR A 175 6.06 0.83 -2.27
N PRO A 176 5.00 1.64 -2.09
CA PRO A 176 5.15 3.09 -2.20
C PRO A 176 6.15 3.68 -1.20
N TYR A 177 6.24 3.11 0.01
CA TYR A 177 7.25 3.49 0.99
C TYR A 177 8.66 3.06 0.55
N ILE A 178 8.81 1.83 0.08
CA ILE A 178 10.10 1.26 -0.31
C ILE A 178 10.69 2.01 -1.51
N HIS A 179 9.88 2.20 -2.55
CA HIS A 179 10.28 2.99 -3.73
C HIS A 179 10.52 4.45 -3.35
N GLY A 180 9.66 5.02 -2.51
CA GLY A 180 9.78 6.38 -2.00
C GLY A 180 11.10 6.63 -1.27
N ARG A 181 11.61 5.66 -0.51
CA ARG A 181 12.96 5.76 0.11
C ARG A 181 14.06 5.86 -0.94
N ALA A 182 13.99 5.09 -2.00
CA ALA A 182 14.98 5.18 -3.08
C ALA A 182 14.89 6.52 -3.82
N ILE A 183 13.67 7.00 -4.08
CA ILE A 183 13.38 8.27 -4.73
C ILE A 183 13.92 9.44 -3.90
N THR A 184 13.63 9.47 -2.60
CA THR A 184 14.12 10.53 -1.71
C THR A 184 15.63 10.50 -1.55
N ASN A 185 16.24 9.32 -1.47
CA ASN A 185 17.71 9.19 -1.46
C ASN A 185 18.36 9.71 -2.75
N ALA A 186 17.64 9.67 -3.87
CA ALA A 186 18.09 10.27 -5.13
C ALA A 186 17.86 11.80 -5.19
N GLY A 187 17.22 12.39 -4.18
CA GLY A 187 16.97 13.83 -4.06
C GLY A 187 15.70 14.30 -4.75
N TYR A 188 14.70 13.45 -4.88
CA TYR A 188 13.39 13.80 -5.42
C TYR A 188 12.32 13.73 -4.34
N SER A 189 11.36 14.66 -4.40
CA SER A 189 10.07 14.49 -3.74
C SER A 189 9.25 13.44 -4.46
N PHE A 190 8.26 12.86 -3.78
CA PHE A 190 7.32 11.99 -4.45
C PHE A 190 5.91 12.10 -3.84
N LEU A 191 4.95 11.79 -4.67
CA LEU A 191 3.55 11.53 -4.35
C LEU A 191 3.21 10.13 -4.80
N SER A 192 2.18 9.54 -4.25
CA SER A 192 1.68 8.26 -4.75
C SER A 192 0.17 8.24 -4.90
N ALA A 193 -0.29 7.37 -5.77
CA ALA A 193 -1.68 7.13 -6.05
C ALA A 193 -1.91 5.66 -6.38
N SER A 194 -3.14 5.19 -6.22
CA SER A 194 -3.58 3.93 -6.77
C SER A 194 -3.72 4.01 -8.30
N ASP A 195 -3.63 2.88 -8.97
CA ASP A 195 -3.81 2.81 -10.42
C ASP A 195 -5.23 3.16 -10.86
N GLU A 196 -6.27 2.86 -10.05
CA GLU A 196 -7.63 3.28 -10.36
C GLU A 196 -7.79 4.81 -10.35
N ALA A 197 -7.01 5.52 -9.51
CA ALA A 197 -7.02 6.98 -9.55
C ALA A 197 -6.46 7.51 -10.87
N VAL A 198 -5.51 6.81 -11.48
CA VAL A 198 -4.99 7.11 -12.81
C VAL A 198 -5.99 6.73 -13.90
N THR A 199 -6.56 5.54 -13.83
CA THR A 199 -7.57 5.04 -14.77
C THR A 199 -8.78 5.97 -14.84
N ASP A 200 -9.22 6.47 -13.70
CA ASP A 200 -10.33 7.44 -13.59
C ASP A 200 -9.93 8.88 -13.92
N GLN A 201 -8.68 9.10 -14.36
CA GLN A 201 -8.16 10.42 -14.74
C GLN A 201 -8.18 11.45 -13.58
N LEU A 202 -8.07 10.96 -12.35
CA LEU A 202 -7.99 11.80 -11.16
C LEU A 202 -6.56 12.27 -10.88
N VAL A 203 -5.58 11.68 -11.57
CA VAL A 203 -4.17 12.05 -11.53
C VAL A 203 -3.70 12.34 -12.95
N ALA A 204 -3.23 13.55 -13.19
CA ALA A 204 -2.69 13.98 -14.48
C ALA A 204 -1.20 13.60 -14.57
N LEU A 205 -0.89 12.49 -15.20
CA LEU A 205 0.50 12.00 -15.32
C LEU A 205 1.42 12.96 -16.07
N ASN A 206 0.88 13.78 -16.96
CA ASN A 206 1.64 14.76 -17.72
C ASN A 206 2.26 15.87 -16.84
N ASP A 207 1.78 16.02 -15.61
CA ASP A 207 2.34 17.01 -14.67
C ASP A 207 3.66 16.52 -14.03
N TYR A 208 4.00 15.25 -14.25
CA TYR A 208 5.19 14.62 -13.67
C TYR A 208 6.20 14.26 -14.76
N ARG A 209 7.46 14.62 -14.51
CA ARG A 209 8.55 14.26 -15.41
C ARG A 209 8.94 12.79 -15.30
N ILE A 210 8.71 12.18 -14.14
CA ILE A 210 9.04 10.81 -13.84
C ILE A 210 7.82 10.16 -13.20
N VAL A 211 7.47 8.99 -13.71
CA VAL A 211 6.42 8.13 -13.17
C VAL A 211 7.04 6.78 -12.86
N ASP A 212 6.79 6.27 -11.66
CA ASP A 212 7.20 4.95 -11.19
C ASP A 212 5.96 4.07 -11.05
N LEU A 213 5.80 3.09 -11.91
CA LEU A 213 4.68 2.16 -11.90
C LEU A 213 5.08 0.85 -11.23
N ILE A 214 4.43 0.54 -10.12
CA ILE A 214 4.67 -0.66 -9.33
C ILE A 214 3.62 -1.71 -9.68
N LEU A 215 4.05 -2.82 -10.25
CA LEU A 215 3.18 -3.95 -10.58
C LEU A 215 3.33 -5.12 -9.61
N GLY A 216 4.37 -5.13 -8.79
CA GLY A 216 4.65 -6.24 -7.88
C GLY A 216 4.82 -7.55 -8.64
N LYS A 217 4.03 -8.55 -8.29
CA LYS A 217 3.96 -9.85 -8.99
C LYS A 217 2.83 -9.92 -10.01
N GLU A 218 2.05 -8.88 -10.16
CA GLU A 218 0.96 -8.86 -11.10
C GLU A 218 1.46 -8.75 -12.54
N LYS A 219 0.79 -9.45 -13.43
CA LYS A 219 1.13 -9.47 -14.85
C LYS A 219 0.45 -8.38 -15.64
N GLN A 220 -0.67 -7.87 -15.12
CA GLN A 220 -1.50 -6.88 -15.79
C GLN A 220 -2.15 -5.95 -14.75
N VAL A 221 -2.20 -4.67 -15.07
CA VAL A 221 -2.93 -3.67 -14.31
C VAL A 221 -3.53 -2.66 -15.29
N LYS A 222 -4.73 -2.18 -15.00
CA LYS A 222 -5.38 -1.16 -15.81
C LYS A 222 -4.98 0.22 -15.32
N ILE A 223 -4.11 0.89 -16.04
CA ILE A 223 -3.72 2.28 -15.77
C ILE A 223 -4.25 3.26 -16.82
N GLY A 224 -5.15 2.82 -17.69
CA GLY A 224 -5.73 3.64 -18.75
C GLY A 224 -7.08 3.11 -19.20
N ARG A 225 -7.80 3.94 -19.97
CA ARG A 225 -9.09 3.56 -20.56
C ARG A 225 -8.96 2.70 -21.81
N GLY A 226 -7.79 2.17 -22.09
CA GLY A 226 -7.60 1.27 -23.23
C GLY A 226 -8.43 0.00 -23.08
N VAL A 227 -8.95 -0.49 -24.20
CA VAL A 227 -9.52 -1.83 -24.26
C VAL A 227 -8.36 -2.80 -24.09
N THR A 228 -8.39 -3.59 -23.05
CA THR A 228 -7.48 -4.74 -22.93
C THR A 228 -8.12 -5.88 -23.70
N ASP A 229 -7.47 -6.31 -24.75
CA ASP A 229 -7.75 -7.60 -25.39
C ASP A 229 -7.26 -8.74 -24.50
#